data_6342f021ed616247b75aadaaa0acfcd0
#
_entry.id   6342f021ed616247b75aadaaa0acfcd0
#
_cell.length_a   1.000
_cell.length_b   1.000
_cell.length_c   1.000
_cell.angle_alpha   90.00
_cell.angle_beta   90.00
_cell.angle_gamma   90.00
#
_symmetry.space_group_name_H-M   'P 1'
#
loop_
_entity.id
_entity.type
_entity.pdbx_description
1 polymer ?
#
loop_
_entity_poly.entity_id
_entity_poly.type
_entity_poly.pdbx_seq_one_letter_code
_entity_poly.pdbx_strand_id
1 'polypeptide(L)'
;MHIRGSSLIESLAAMSIFSIGSAASGAWFMQATLADARASRLLAANAIAASLEARMRSNPVAVAEGAYAVSSDAVACAHFCDAQALAADDLRRLREALAKRLGPTAHGSVRCESADSCVIRITWHGAEILTWAVEL
;
A
#
# COMPACT_ATOMS: atom_id res chain seq x y z
N MET A 1 62.71 24.15 -16.37
CA MET A 1 61.41 23.49 -16.70
C MET A 1 61.22 22.34 -15.76
N HIS A 2 60.50 22.51 -14.65
CA HIS A 2 60.23 21.43 -13.67
C HIS A 2 59.07 20.64 -14.22
N ILE A 3 59.34 19.45 -14.70
CA ILE A 3 58.31 18.45 -14.99
C ILE A 3 57.82 17.96 -13.64
N ARG A 4 56.69 18.48 -13.18
CA ARG A 4 55.97 17.91 -12.05
C ARG A 4 55.43 16.55 -12.47
N GLY A 5 56.15 15.52 -12.10
CA GLY A 5 55.57 14.19 -12.11
C GLY A 5 54.36 14.22 -11.18
N SER A 6 53.16 14.30 -11.76
CA SER A 6 51.94 14.00 -11.03
C SER A 6 52.16 12.63 -10.40
N SER A 7 52.28 12.62 -9.07
CA SER A 7 52.71 11.45 -8.33
C SER A 7 51.65 10.34 -8.54
N LEU A 8 52.08 9.14 -8.82
CA LEU A 8 51.24 7.93 -8.89
C LEU A 8 50.40 7.83 -7.61
N ILE A 9 50.90 8.30 -6.52
CA ILE A 9 50.23 8.40 -5.22
C ILE A 9 49.00 9.33 -5.27
N GLU A 10 49.13 10.46 -5.95
CA GLU A 10 48.04 11.46 -6.09
C GLU A 10 46.88 10.87 -6.92
N SER A 11 47.20 10.16 -7.98
CA SER A 11 46.19 9.45 -8.81
C SER A 11 45.51 8.32 -8.02
N LEU A 12 46.28 7.54 -7.25
CA LEU A 12 45.73 6.49 -6.38
C LEU A 12 44.84 7.06 -5.28
N ALA A 13 45.25 8.16 -4.64
CA ALA A 13 44.44 8.82 -3.63
C ALA A 13 43.14 9.37 -4.19
N ALA A 14 43.19 10.01 -5.37
CA ALA A 14 42.01 10.51 -6.07
C ALA A 14 41.03 9.38 -6.44
N MET A 15 41.53 8.26 -6.97
CA MET A 15 40.69 7.10 -7.27
C MET A 15 40.07 6.47 -6.02
N SER A 16 40.82 6.43 -4.92
CA SER A 16 40.30 5.89 -3.67
C SER A 16 39.15 6.75 -3.11
N ILE A 17 39.31 8.05 -3.08
CA ILE A 17 38.27 9.00 -2.64
C ILE A 17 37.05 8.92 -3.55
N PHE A 18 37.26 8.88 -4.86
CA PHE A 18 36.17 8.74 -5.83
C PHE A 18 35.40 7.44 -5.64
N SER A 19 36.08 6.31 -5.43
CA SER A 19 35.46 5.02 -5.21
C SER A 19 34.60 4.99 -3.95
N ILE A 20 35.09 5.55 -2.84
CA ILE A 20 34.35 5.64 -1.58
C ILE A 20 33.14 6.57 -1.75
N GLY A 21 33.30 7.71 -2.39
CA GLY A 21 32.22 8.66 -2.65
C GLY A 21 31.13 8.06 -3.53
N SER A 22 31.50 7.32 -4.58
CA SER A 22 30.55 6.64 -5.48
C SER A 22 29.79 5.54 -4.78
N ALA A 23 30.45 4.75 -3.95
CA ALA A 23 29.80 3.68 -3.18
C ALA A 23 28.81 4.25 -2.15
N ALA A 24 29.19 5.32 -1.44
CA ALA A 24 28.31 6.00 -0.51
C ALA A 24 27.06 6.58 -1.21
N SER A 25 27.24 7.24 -2.35
CA SER A 25 26.13 7.78 -3.16
C SER A 25 25.17 6.69 -3.62
N GLY A 26 25.70 5.54 -4.06
CA GLY A 26 24.91 4.39 -4.46
C GLY A 26 24.05 3.83 -3.31
N ALA A 27 24.59 3.72 -2.11
CA ALA A 27 23.86 3.27 -0.93
C ALA A 27 22.71 4.21 -0.55
N TRP A 28 22.94 5.52 -0.61
CA TRP A 28 21.91 6.54 -0.38
C TRP A 28 20.78 6.46 -1.39
N PHE A 29 21.11 6.30 -2.66
CA PHE A 29 20.11 6.17 -3.71
C PHE A 29 19.25 4.92 -3.52
N MET A 30 19.85 3.79 -3.16
CA MET A 30 19.12 2.56 -2.87
C MET A 30 18.17 2.72 -1.68
N GLN A 31 18.60 3.36 -0.60
CA GLN A 31 17.72 3.63 0.55
C GLN A 31 16.56 4.57 0.18
N ALA A 32 16.82 5.61 -0.59
CA ALA A 32 15.79 6.52 -1.06
C ALA A 32 14.73 5.80 -1.92
N THR A 33 15.14 4.95 -2.85
CA THR A 33 14.19 4.18 -3.69
C THR A 33 13.37 3.18 -2.89
N LEU A 34 13.94 2.54 -1.88
CA LEU A 34 13.19 1.65 -0.97
C LEU A 34 12.19 2.42 -0.12
N ALA A 35 12.55 3.59 0.39
CA ALA A 35 11.66 4.46 1.15
C ALA A 35 10.49 4.95 0.29
N ASP A 36 10.76 5.36 -0.94
CA ASP A 36 9.75 5.79 -1.90
C ASP A 36 8.78 4.66 -2.27
N ALA A 37 9.30 3.46 -2.50
CA ALA A 37 8.47 2.28 -2.76
C ALA A 37 7.54 1.94 -1.57
N ARG A 38 8.02 2.08 -0.33
CA ARG A 38 7.18 1.87 0.88
C ARG A 38 6.11 2.95 1.00
N ALA A 39 6.48 4.21 0.82
CA ALA A 39 5.55 5.34 0.85
C ALA A 39 4.45 5.19 -0.22
N SER A 40 4.81 4.81 -1.43
CA SER A 40 3.87 4.57 -2.53
C SER A 40 2.86 3.47 -2.20
N ARG A 41 3.29 2.36 -1.58
CA ARG A 41 2.39 1.28 -1.15
C ARG A 41 1.45 1.74 -0.04
N LEU A 42 1.94 2.50 0.93
CA LEU A 42 1.12 3.04 2.01
C LEU A 42 0.06 4.01 1.47
N LEU A 43 0.43 4.89 0.55
CA LEU A 43 -0.52 5.77 -0.13
C LEU A 43 -1.58 4.98 -0.91
N ALA A 44 -1.18 3.90 -1.59
CA ALA A 44 -2.12 3.02 -2.29
C ALA A 44 -3.09 2.34 -1.31
N ALA A 45 -2.60 1.83 -0.17
CA ALA A 45 -3.43 1.21 0.86
C ALA A 45 -4.43 2.21 1.45
N ASN A 46 -4.00 3.44 1.77
CA ASN A 46 -4.87 4.51 2.25
C ASN A 46 -5.97 4.86 1.22
N ALA A 47 -5.61 5.00 -0.06
CA ALA A 47 -6.58 5.29 -1.11
C ALA A 47 -7.63 4.18 -1.28
N ILE A 48 -7.21 2.91 -1.15
CA ILE A 48 -8.10 1.76 -1.21
C ILE A 48 -9.05 1.75 0.00
N ALA A 49 -8.53 1.99 1.22
CA ALA A 49 -9.35 2.06 2.43
C ALA A 49 -10.39 3.19 2.34
N ALA A 50 -9.98 4.39 1.94
CA ALA A 50 -10.88 5.52 1.76
C ALA A 50 -11.96 5.27 0.68
N SER A 51 -11.60 4.57 -0.40
CA SER A 51 -12.57 4.17 -1.42
C SER A 51 -13.61 3.20 -0.88
N LEU A 52 -13.22 2.22 -0.06
CA LEU A 52 -14.15 1.29 0.58
C LEU A 52 -15.04 2.03 1.59
N GLU A 53 -14.48 2.89 2.42
CA GLU A 53 -15.24 3.73 3.35
C GLU A 53 -16.35 4.53 2.63
N ALA A 54 -16.01 5.20 1.52
CA ALA A 54 -17.00 5.95 0.75
C ALA A 54 -18.16 5.08 0.23
N ARG A 55 -17.85 3.81 -0.14
CA ARG A 55 -18.87 2.83 -0.55
C ARG A 55 -19.72 2.35 0.62
N MET A 56 -19.11 2.09 1.77
CA MET A 56 -19.82 1.72 2.99
C MET A 56 -20.78 2.83 3.42
N ARG A 57 -20.36 4.08 3.36
CA ARG A 57 -21.25 5.25 3.62
C ARG A 57 -22.42 5.37 2.65
N SER A 58 -22.25 4.93 1.42
CA SER A 58 -23.34 4.90 0.42
C SER A 58 -24.29 3.71 0.58
N ASN A 59 -23.95 2.73 1.42
CA ASN A 59 -24.73 1.52 1.64
C ASN A 59 -24.94 1.21 3.15
N PRO A 60 -25.57 2.11 3.90
CA PRO A 60 -25.70 2.00 5.36
C PRO A 60 -26.51 0.77 5.79
N VAL A 61 -27.45 0.31 4.95
CA VAL A 61 -28.25 -0.89 5.22
C VAL A 61 -27.36 -2.12 5.34
N ALA A 62 -26.47 -2.33 4.37
CA ALA A 62 -25.54 -3.47 4.39
C ALA A 62 -24.54 -3.39 5.56
N VAL A 63 -24.16 -2.19 5.98
CA VAL A 63 -23.29 -2.01 7.16
C VAL A 63 -24.04 -2.44 8.43
N ALA A 64 -25.27 -1.98 8.63
CA ALA A 64 -26.09 -2.34 9.78
C ALA A 64 -26.39 -3.84 9.85
N GLU A 65 -26.51 -4.50 8.70
CA GLU A 65 -26.70 -5.95 8.59
C GLU A 65 -25.41 -6.76 8.69
N GLY A 66 -24.24 -6.10 8.81
CA GLY A 66 -22.92 -6.74 8.91
C GLY A 66 -22.42 -7.38 7.62
N ALA A 67 -22.99 -7.03 6.45
CA ALA A 67 -22.66 -7.64 5.18
C ALA A 67 -21.19 -7.43 4.75
N TYR A 68 -20.55 -6.36 5.22
CA TYR A 68 -19.12 -6.10 4.97
C TYR A 68 -18.17 -6.94 5.84
N ALA A 69 -18.66 -7.56 6.92
CA ALA A 69 -17.84 -8.41 7.79
C ALA A 69 -17.70 -9.85 7.27
N VAL A 70 -18.50 -10.23 6.31
CA VAL A 70 -18.55 -11.60 5.77
C VAL A 70 -17.70 -11.70 4.49
N SER A 71 -16.72 -12.60 4.49
CA SER A 71 -16.02 -13.00 3.26
C SER A 71 -16.98 -13.81 2.38
N SER A 72 -17.62 -13.19 1.42
CA SER A 72 -18.39 -13.92 0.42
C SER A 72 -17.63 -13.97 -0.91
N ASP A 73 -17.68 -15.13 -1.57
CA ASP A 73 -17.26 -15.29 -2.97
C ASP A 73 -18.34 -14.68 -3.88
N ALA A 74 -18.41 -13.36 -3.87
CA ALA A 74 -19.47 -12.65 -4.55
C ALA A 74 -19.26 -12.61 -6.05
N VAL A 75 -20.33 -12.86 -6.76
CA VAL A 75 -20.46 -12.57 -8.19
C VAL A 75 -20.54 -11.05 -8.36
N ALA A 76 -19.91 -10.53 -9.41
CA ALA A 76 -20.00 -9.11 -9.73
C ALA A 76 -21.46 -8.67 -9.88
N CYS A 77 -21.77 -7.53 -9.29
CA CYS A 77 -23.08 -6.91 -9.43
C CYS A 77 -23.24 -6.39 -10.88
N ALA A 78 -24.08 -7.05 -11.67
CA ALA A 78 -24.23 -6.74 -13.10
C ALA A 78 -25.43 -5.84 -13.42
N HIS A 79 -26.50 -5.87 -12.60
CA HIS A 79 -27.73 -5.11 -12.82
C HIS A 79 -28.30 -4.56 -11.50
N PHE A 80 -29.56 -4.86 -11.17
CA PHE A 80 -30.17 -4.43 -9.91
C PHE A 80 -29.68 -5.31 -8.78
N CYS A 81 -28.91 -4.70 -7.87
CA CYS A 81 -28.36 -5.37 -6.71
C CYS A 81 -29.01 -4.84 -5.44
N ASP A 82 -29.31 -5.73 -4.53
CA ASP A 82 -29.66 -5.36 -3.17
C ASP A 82 -28.45 -4.87 -2.38
N ALA A 83 -28.67 -4.41 -1.16
CA ALA A 83 -27.63 -3.87 -0.32
C ALA A 83 -26.52 -4.90 -0.02
N GLN A 84 -26.88 -6.18 0.14
CA GLN A 84 -25.93 -7.26 0.42
C GLN A 84 -25.09 -7.62 -0.79
N ALA A 85 -25.71 -7.73 -1.98
CA ALA A 85 -25.00 -7.99 -3.22
C ALA A 85 -24.04 -6.84 -3.58
N LEU A 86 -24.42 -5.60 -3.29
CA LEU A 86 -23.55 -4.45 -3.48
C LEU A 86 -22.34 -4.49 -2.54
N ALA A 87 -22.54 -4.82 -1.26
CA ALA A 87 -21.45 -4.97 -0.30
C ALA A 87 -20.47 -6.07 -0.71
N ALA A 88 -21.00 -7.18 -1.21
CA ALA A 88 -20.19 -8.28 -1.72
C ALA A 88 -19.36 -7.89 -2.97
N ASP A 89 -19.92 -7.11 -3.91
CA ASP A 89 -19.19 -6.55 -5.05
C ASP A 89 -18.11 -5.55 -4.59
N ASP A 90 -18.39 -4.73 -3.59
CA ASP A 90 -17.40 -3.80 -3.01
C ASP A 90 -16.22 -4.54 -2.39
N LEU A 91 -16.46 -5.64 -1.66
CA LEU A 91 -15.42 -6.49 -1.10
C LEU A 91 -14.61 -7.23 -2.19
N ARG A 92 -15.25 -7.63 -3.29
CA ARG A 92 -14.57 -8.18 -4.47
C ARG A 92 -13.63 -7.14 -5.07
N ARG A 93 -14.12 -5.90 -5.30
CA ARG A 93 -13.31 -4.79 -5.83
C ARG A 93 -12.17 -4.42 -4.89
N LEU A 94 -12.39 -4.48 -3.58
CA LEU A 94 -11.32 -4.33 -2.58
C LEU A 94 -10.20 -5.34 -2.83
N ARG A 95 -10.54 -6.64 -2.93
CA ARG A 95 -9.55 -7.70 -3.15
C ARG A 95 -8.78 -7.51 -4.45
N GLU A 96 -9.46 -7.17 -5.53
CA GLU A 96 -8.84 -6.88 -6.84
C GLU A 96 -7.88 -5.68 -6.77
N ALA A 97 -8.29 -4.60 -6.11
CA ALA A 97 -7.48 -3.41 -5.94
C ALA A 97 -6.22 -3.69 -5.08
N LEU A 98 -6.38 -4.47 -4.00
CA LEU A 98 -5.27 -4.90 -3.15
C LEU A 98 -4.27 -5.76 -3.93
N ALA A 99 -4.74 -6.78 -4.65
CA ALA A 99 -3.89 -7.65 -5.45
C ALA A 99 -3.12 -6.87 -6.53
N LYS A 100 -3.78 -5.92 -7.19
CA LYS A 100 -3.19 -5.10 -8.25
C LYS A 100 -2.16 -4.09 -7.74
N ARG A 101 -2.39 -3.48 -6.58
CA ARG A 101 -1.58 -2.35 -6.07
C ARG A 101 -0.54 -2.76 -5.04
N LEU A 102 -0.86 -3.74 -4.20
CA LEU A 102 -0.01 -4.18 -3.08
C LEU A 102 0.56 -5.58 -3.29
N GLY A 103 0.05 -6.32 -4.27
CA GLY A 103 0.52 -7.65 -4.63
C GLY A 103 -0.42 -8.78 -4.19
N PRO A 104 -0.18 -10.02 -4.66
CA PRO A 104 -1.09 -11.16 -4.50
C PRO A 104 -1.25 -11.63 -3.04
N THR A 105 -0.33 -11.26 -2.17
CA THR A 105 -0.37 -11.60 -0.73
C THR A 105 -1.10 -10.55 0.10
N ALA A 106 -1.61 -9.48 -0.52
CA ALA A 106 -2.33 -8.45 0.19
C ALA A 106 -3.77 -8.91 0.51
N HIS A 107 -4.17 -8.69 1.75
CA HIS A 107 -5.49 -9.03 2.26
C HIS A 107 -6.15 -7.84 2.93
N GLY A 108 -7.46 -7.72 2.77
CA GLY A 108 -8.29 -6.73 3.44
C GLY A 108 -9.40 -7.43 4.23
N SER A 109 -9.70 -6.90 5.41
CA SER A 109 -10.84 -7.32 6.22
C SER A 109 -11.54 -6.11 6.80
N VAL A 110 -12.84 -6.23 6.99
CA VAL A 110 -13.68 -5.24 7.66
C VAL A 110 -14.25 -5.87 8.93
N ARG A 111 -14.22 -5.13 10.01
CA ARG A 111 -14.86 -5.50 11.26
C ARG A 111 -15.65 -4.32 11.77
N CYS A 112 -16.95 -4.50 12.03
CA CYS A 112 -17.81 -3.48 12.61
C CYS A 112 -18.13 -3.87 14.04
N GLU A 113 -17.98 -2.92 14.97
CA GLU A 113 -18.35 -3.05 16.38
C GLU A 113 -19.78 -2.58 16.61
N SER A 114 -20.25 -1.64 15.76
CA SER A 114 -21.61 -1.13 15.73
C SER A 114 -21.97 -0.76 14.28
N ALA A 115 -23.22 -0.33 14.05
CA ALA A 115 -23.67 0.16 12.75
C ALA A 115 -22.90 1.42 12.29
N ASP A 116 -22.37 2.20 13.25
CA ASP A 116 -21.72 3.48 12.98
C ASP A 116 -20.18 3.41 13.07
N SER A 117 -19.62 2.29 13.55
CA SER A 117 -18.17 2.16 13.77
C SER A 117 -17.65 0.86 13.19
N CYS A 118 -16.80 1.00 12.18
CA CYS A 118 -16.12 -0.11 11.52
C CYS A 118 -14.62 0.14 11.46
N VAL A 119 -13.85 -0.95 11.34
CA VAL A 119 -12.41 -0.92 11.14
C VAL A 119 -12.06 -1.71 9.89
N ILE A 120 -11.42 -1.07 8.94
CA ILE A 120 -10.84 -1.70 7.76
C ILE A 120 -9.37 -2.01 8.09
N ARG A 121 -8.96 -3.26 7.96
CA ARG A 121 -7.57 -3.67 8.12
C ARG A 121 -7.04 -4.20 6.81
N ILE A 122 -5.93 -3.65 6.36
CA ILE A 122 -5.23 -4.07 5.14
C ILE A 122 -3.84 -4.56 5.55
N THR A 123 -3.46 -5.74 5.08
CA THR A 123 -2.14 -6.35 5.32
C THR A 123 -1.48 -6.68 3.99
N TRP A 124 -0.17 -6.46 3.89
CA TRP A 124 0.64 -6.84 2.72
C TRP A 124 2.06 -7.19 3.16
N HIS A 125 2.74 -8.01 2.40
CA HIS A 125 4.10 -8.50 2.71
C HIS A 125 4.28 -9.10 4.11
N GLY A 126 3.20 -9.63 4.70
CA GLY A 126 3.23 -10.39 5.96
C GLY A 126 3.42 -9.57 7.25
N ALA A 127 3.88 -8.32 7.19
CA ALA A 127 4.20 -7.51 8.37
C ALA A 127 3.69 -6.06 8.30
N GLU A 128 3.40 -5.54 7.12
CA GLU A 128 2.88 -4.18 6.97
C GLU A 128 1.37 -4.20 7.15
N ILE A 129 0.86 -3.36 8.05
CA ILE A 129 -0.55 -3.32 8.43
C ILE A 129 -1.03 -1.87 8.41
N LEU A 130 -2.10 -1.62 7.66
CA LEU A 130 -2.89 -0.40 7.77
C LEU A 130 -4.18 -0.72 8.54
N THR A 131 -4.45 0.05 9.58
CA THR A 131 -5.73 0.05 10.29
C THR A 131 -6.41 1.38 10.05
N TRP A 132 -7.61 1.32 9.49
CA TRP A 132 -8.41 2.49 9.11
C TRP A 132 -9.72 2.47 9.86
N ALA A 133 -9.93 3.42 10.76
CA ALA A 133 -11.21 3.59 11.46
C ALA A 133 -12.21 4.31 10.53
N VAL A 134 -13.43 3.81 10.50
CA VAL A 134 -14.54 4.32 9.72
C VAL A 134 -15.65 4.71 10.69
N GLU A 135 -16.03 5.97 10.69
CA GLU A 135 -17.21 6.49 11.36
C GLU A 135 -18.26 6.78 10.27
N LEU A 136 -19.41 6.14 10.34
CA LEU A 136 -20.44 6.10 9.29
C LEU A 136 -21.62 7.01 9.64
#